data_4299178c41e33e5cf70bc2f95559c503
#
_entry.id   4299178c41e33e5cf70bc2f95559c503
#
_cell.length_a   1.000
_cell.length_b   1.000
_cell.length_c   1.000
_cell.angle_alpha   90.00
_cell.angle_beta   90.00
_cell.angle_gamma   90.00
#
_symmetry.space_group_name_H-M   'P 1'
#
loop_
_entity.id
_entity.type
_entity.pdbx_description
1 polymer ?
#
loop_
_entity_poly.entity_id
_entity_poly.type
_entity_poly.pdbx_seq_one_letter_code
_entity_poly.pdbx_strand_id
1 'polypeptide(L)'
;QIENLLDRKPKQLSGGQRQRVAIGRAITRNPKVFLFDEPLSNLDAALRVATRIEIANLHDSMPDATMVYVTHDQVEAMTLANQIVVLSEGQIEQIGSPLELYEEPENLFVAKFIGSPAMNVIPIEIFNTGVNSVGKISEKIKITLETKFSSSDKGRGFNLGFRPENLMLAKTDKNSFTAKVSLVESLGEYALVYATIPGSKSDQNIIAKLLGTPKISKGDQVSFQIQKGKMHLFDEEGRRYINGKKQF
;
A
#
# COMPACT_ATOMS: atom_id res chain seq x y z
N GLN A 1 -32.12 8.42 -5.79
CA GLN A 1 -31.99 7.34 -6.79
C GLN A 1 -32.72 6.02 -6.41
N ILE A 2 -33.68 6.08 -5.48
CA ILE A 2 -34.49 4.92 -5.09
C ILE A 2 -36.00 5.18 -5.31
N GLU A 3 -36.36 6.30 -5.92
CA GLU A 3 -37.75 6.72 -6.14
C GLU A 3 -38.54 5.67 -6.93
N ASN A 4 -37.94 5.05 -7.92
CA ASN A 4 -38.53 3.98 -8.72
C ASN A 4 -38.64 2.62 -8.00
N LEU A 5 -38.20 2.54 -6.76
CA LEU A 5 -38.18 1.32 -5.96
C LEU A 5 -39.12 1.38 -4.76
N LEU A 6 -39.83 2.51 -4.55
CA LEU A 6 -40.65 2.75 -3.33
C LEU A 6 -41.74 1.72 -3.13
N ASP A 7 -42.33 1.19 -4.22
CA ASP A 7 -43.40 0.19 -4.18
C ASP A 7 -42.87 -1.26 -4.06
N ARG A 8 -41.55 -1.46 -4.05
CA ARG A 8 -40.95 -2.80 -4.00
C ARG A 8 -40.75 -3.27 -2.54
N LYS A 9 -41.02 -4.53 -2.30
CA LYS A 9 -40.67 -5.17 -1.03
C LYS A 9 -39.16 -5.48 -0.98
N PRO A 10 -38.54 -5.52 0.19
CA PRO A 10 -37.09 -5.80 0.34
C PRO A 10 -36.61 -7.05 -0.40
N LYS A 11 -37.41 -8.10 -0.48
CA LYS A 11 -37.10 -9.34 -1.21
C LYS A 11 -37.01 -9.16 -2.74
N GLN A 12 -37.58 -8.09 -3.27
CA GLN A 12 -37.56 -7.75 -4.71
C GLN A 12 -36.44 -6.81 -5.10
N LEU A 13 -35.59 -6.42 -4.16
CA LEU A 13 -34.48 -5.52 -4.35
C LEU A 13 -33.17 -6.30 -4.51
N SER A 14 -32.28 -5.83 -5.39
CA SER A 14 -30.90 -6.32 -5.46
C SER A 14 -30.12 -6.00 -4.16
N GLY A 15 -28.95 -6.62 -3.96
CA GLY A 15 -28.07 -6.34 -2.82
C GLY A 15 -27.77 -4.84 -2.65
N GLY A 16 -27.32 -4.20 -3.70
CA GLY A 16 -27.02 -2.75 -3.69
C GLY A 16 -28.25 -1.86 -3.52
N GLN A 17 -29.42 -2.28 -4.03
CA GLN A 17 -30.66 -1.55 -3.81
C GLN A 17 -31.10 -1.64 -2.33
N ARG A 18 -31.02 -2.82 -1.70
CA ARG A 18 -31.27 -2.97 -0.26
C ARG A 18 -30.35 -2.11 0.58
N GLN A 19 -29.09 -2.03 0.20
CA GLN A 19 -28.08 -1.22 0.90
C GLN A 19 -28.39 0.28 0.82
N ARG A 20 -28.75 0.80 -0.36
CA ARG A 20 -29.17 2.21 -0.50
C ARG A 20 -30.42 2.52 0.34
N VAL A 21 -31.36 1.60 0.41
CA VAL A 21 -32.53 1.75 1.30
C VAL A 21 -32.11 1.77 2.77
N ALA A 22 -31.16 0.92 3.18
CA ALA A 22 -30.64 0.90 4.55
C ALA A 22 -29.93 2.22 4.91
N ILE A 23 -29.09 2.75 4.00
CA ILE A 23 -28.44 4.06 4.17
C ILE A 23 -29.48 5.17 4.25
N GLY A 24 -30.49 5.20 3.36
CA GLY A 24 -31.57 6.18 3.38
C GLY A 24 -32.35 6.17 4.72
N ARG A 25 -32.64 4.99 5.26
CA ARG A 25 -33.25 4.86 6.59
C ARG A 25 -32.38 5.41 7.73
N ALA A 26 -31.07 5.26 7.65
CA ALA A 26 -30.15 5.81 8.64
C ALA A 26 -30.14 7.35 8.58
N ILE A 27 -30.11 7.92 7.38
CA ILE A 27 -30.08 9.38 7.14
C ILE A 27 -31.33 10.06 7.71
N THR A 28 -32.52 9.47 7.54
CA THR A 28 -33.77 10.09 8.00
C THR A 28 -33.85 10.31 9.51
N ARG A 29 -32.97 9.68 10.28
CA ARG A 29 -32.87 9.86 11.74
C ARG A 29 -31.98 11.03 12.16
N ASN A 30 -31.34 11.69 11.20
CA ASN A 30 -30.36 12.76 11.41
C ASN A 30 -29.35 12.42 12.51
N PRO A 31 -28.59 11.31 12.36
CA PRO A 31 -27.70 10.83 13.41
C PRO A 31 -26.45 11.70 13.50
N LYS A 32 -25.89 11.84 14.70
CA LYS A 32 -24.56 12.44 14.92
C LYS A 32 -23.41 11.49 14.56
N VAL A 33 -23.67 10.18 14.55
CA VAL A 33 -22.69 9.14 14.24
C VAL A 33 -23.30 8.11 13.30
N PHE A 34 -22.65 7.85 12.18
CA PHE A 34 -22.93 6.72 11.28
C PHE A 34 -21.93 5.62 11.51
N LEU A 35 -22.42 4.39 11.56
CA LEU A 35 -21.58 3.19 11.62
C LEU A 35 -21.79 2.36 10.36
N PHE A 36 -20.75 2.21 9.56
CA PHE A 36 -20.72 1.38 8.37
C PHE A 36 -19.84 0.15 8.65
N ASP A 37 -20.42 -1.03 8.57
CA ASP A 37 -19.70 -2.29 8.72
C ASP A 37 -19.66 -3.01 7.38
N GLU A 38 -18.49 -2.95 6.72
CA GLU A 38 -18.21 -3.49 5.38
C GLU A 38 -19.34 -3.23 4.34
N PRO A 39 -19.76 -1.98 4.16
CA PRO A 39 -20.97 -1.69 3.40
C PRO A 39 -20.89 -2.05 1.92
N LEU A 40 -19.69 -2.21 1.33
CA LEU A 40 -19.52 -2.45 -0.09
C LEU A 40 -19.04 -3.87 -0.43
N SER A 41 -18.86 -4.74 0.57
CA SER A 41 -18.28 -6.08 0.42
C SER A 41 -19.06 -7.00 -0.55
N ASN A 42 -20.38 -6.84 -0.61
CA ASN A 42 -21.28 -7.69 -1.41
C ASN A 42 -21.67 -7.07 -2.78
N LEU A 43 -20.94 -6.05 -3.26
CA LEU A 43 -21.23 -5.36 -4.51
C LEU A 43 -20.23 -5.76 -5.60
N ASP A 44 -20.69 -5.78 -6.84
CA ASP A 44 -19.81 -5.86 -8.00
C ASP A 44 -18.94 -4.60 -8.14
N ALA A 45 -17.89 -4.67 -8.95
CA ALA A 45 -16.89 -3.61 -9.06
C ALA A 45 -17.49 -2.26 -9.49
N ALA A 46 -18.41 -2.25 -10.47
CA ALA A 46 -19.01 -1.02 -10.97
C ALA A 46 -19.93 -0.37 -9.92
N LEU A 47 -20.75 -1.19 -9.26
CA LEU A 47 -21.66 -0.73 -8.22
C LEU A 47 -20.90 -0.27 -6.98
N ARG A 48 -19.77 -0.92 -6.64
CA ARG A 48 -18.88 -0.52 -5.54
C ARG A 48 -18.32 0.89 -5.76
N VAL A 49 -17.84 1.20 -6.97
CA VAL A 49 -17.37 2.55 -7.31
C VAL A 49 -18.49 3.58 -7.19
N ALA A 50 -19.66 3.30 -7.75
CA ALA A 50 -20.81 4.21 -7.70
C ALA A 50 -21.25 4.48 -6.26
N THR A 51 -21.39 3.43 -5.44
CA THR A 51 -21.83 3.57 -4.05
C THR A 51 -20.78 4.27 -3.17
N ARG A 52 -19.47 4.08 -3.44
CA ARG A 52 -18.41 4.82 -2.76
C ARG A 52 -18.54 6.33 -3.00
N ILE A 53 -18.82 6.74 -4.23
CA ILE A 53 -19.07 8.15 -4.56
C ILE A 53 -20.32 8.67 -3.83
N GLU A 54 -21.38 7.87 -3.74
CA GLU A 54 -22.59 8.24 -2.99
C GLU A 54 -22.30 8.44 -1.49
N ILE A 55 -21.46 7.58 -0.89
CA ILE A 55 -21.05 7.72 0.53
C ILE A 55 -20.18 8.96 0.73
N ALA A 56 -19.24 9.25 -0.18
CA ALA A 56 -18.44 10.47 -0.12
C ALA A 56 -19.32 11.73 -0.16
N ASN A 57 -20.26 11.80 -1.11
CA ASN A 57 -21.21 12.90 -1.21
C ASN A 57 -22.11 13.02 0.03
N LEU A 58 -22.48 11.90 0.63
CA LEU A 58 -23.24 11.88 1.88
C LEU A 58 -22.44 12.50 3.02
N HIS A 59 -21.16 12.11 3.16
CA HIS A 59 -20.24 12.68 4.15
C HIS A 59 -20.17 14.20 4.00
N ASP A 60 -19.95 14.70 2.78
CA ASP A 60 -19.83 16.13 2.49
C ASP A 60 -21.14 16.91 2.78
N SER A 61 -22.29 16.25 2.61
CA SER A 61 -23.60 16.85 2.89
C SER A 61 -23.97 16.90 4.40
N MET A 62 -23.20 16.21 5.25
CA MET A 62 -23.45 16.07 6.69
C MET A 62 -22.19 16.42 7.52
N PRO A 63 -21.72 17.68 7.49
CA PRO A 63 -20.45 18.07 8.11
C PRO A 63 -20.42 17.90 9.63
N ASP A 64 -21.58 17.89 10.29
CA ASP A 64 -21.70 17.71 11.74
C ASP A 64 -21.78 16.23 12.17
N ALA A 65 -21.81 15.30 11.22
CA ALA A 65 -21.90 13.88 11.50
C ALA A 65 -20.53 13.20 11.43
N THR A 66 -20.23 12.36 12.42
CA THR A 66 -19.04 11.49 12.38
C THR A 66 -19.39 10.18 11.68
N MET A 67 -18.56 9.74 10.74
CA MET A 67 -18.71 8.45 10.07
C MET A 67 -17.60 7.50 10.50
N VAL A 68 -17.97 6.38 11.11
CA VAL A 68 -17.07 5.26 11.40
C VAL A 68 -17.30 4.20 10.35
N TYR A 69 -16.27 3.87 9.60
CA TYR A 69 -16.34 2.99 8.45
C TYR A 69 -15.35 1.82 8.61
N VAL A 70 -15.88 0.61 8.72
CA VAL A 70 -15.09 -0.62 8.78
C VAL A 70 -15.00 -1.21 7.38
N THR A 71 -13.79 -1.48 6.92
CA THR A 71 -13.52 -2.11 5.63
C THR A 71 -12.21 -2.86 5.64
N HIS A 72 -12.11 -3.88 4.78
CA HIS A 72 -10.85 -4.53 4.42
C HIS A 72 -10.33 -4.07 3.04
N ASP A 73 -11.07 -3.20 2.34
CA ASP A 73 -10.67 -2.65 1.03
C ASP A 73 -9.88 -1.36 1.24
N GLN A 74 -8.60 -1.40 0.84
CA GLN A 74 -7.69 -0.26 0.96
C GLN A 74 -8.17 0.95 0.14
N VAL A 75 -8.80 0.72 -1.03
CA VAL A 75 -9.26 1.82 -1.88
C VAL A 75 -10.40 2.57 -1.21
N GLU A 76 -11.28 1.86 -0.49
CA GLU A 76 -12.34 2.49 0.31
C GLU A 76 -11.72 3.34 1.42
N ALA A 77 -10.82 2.75 2.22
CA ALA A 77 -10.17 3.44 3.32
C ALA A 77 -9.40 4.69 2.83
N MET A 78 -8.57 4.54 1.80
CA MET A 78 -7.75 5.63 1.23
C MET A 78 -8.57 6.75 0.59
N THR A 79 -9.81 6.44 0.13
CA THR A 79 -10.65 7.41 -0.59
C THR A 79 -11.63 8.14 0.31
N LEU A 80 -12.19 7.43 1.31
CA LEU A 80 -13.31 7.95 2.11
C LEU A 80 -12.87 8.53 3.44
N ALA A 81 -11.73 8.09 3.99
CA ALA A 81 -11.35 8.46 5.35
C ALA A 81 -10.55 9.75 5.42
N ASN A 82 -10.83 10.58 6.43
CA ASN A 82 -9.93 11.64 6.88
C ASN A 82 -8.82 11.06 7.77
N GLN A 83 -9.14 10.01 8.53
CA GLN A 83 -8.22 9.29 9.41
C GLN A 83 -8.48 7.79 9.32
N ILE A 84 -7.41 7.02 9.18
CA ILE A 84 -7.45 5.55 9.14
C ILE A 84 -6.84 5.01 10.43
N VAL A 85 -7.49 4.02 11.02
CA VAL A 85 -6.95 3.20 12.11
C VAL A 85 -6.68 1.81 11.55
N VAL A 86 -5.41 1.43 11.45
CA VAL A 86 -5.01 0.09 11.02
C VAL A 86 -4.96 -0.83 12.23
N LEU A 87 -5.70 -1.93 12.17
CA LEU A 87 -5.81 -2.92 13.24
C LEU A 87 -5.23 -4.27 12.80
N SER A 88 -4.48 -4.91 13.68
CA SER A 88 -4.00 -6.28 13.52
C SER A 88 -4.05 -7.00 14.85
N GLU A 89 -4.59 -8.21 14.87
CA GLU A 89 -4.66 -9.07 16.08
C GLU A 89 -5.21 -8.34 17.33
N GLY A 90 -6.17 -7.42 17.11
CA GLY A 90 -6.78 -6.64 18.21
C GLY A 90 -5.93 -5.47 18.72
N GLN A 91 -4.80 -5.19 18.07
CA GLN A 91 -3.92 -4.07 18.40
C GLN A 91 -3.98 -2.99 17.30
N ILE A 92 -3.76 -1.74 17.70
CA ILE A 92 -3.62 -0.62 16.77
C ILE A 92 -2.18 -0.61 16.26
N GLU A 93 -2.00 -0.76 14.96
CA GLU A 93 -0.69 -0.74 14.30
C GLU A 93 -0.24 0.68 13.95
N GLN A 94 -1.18 1.51 13.48
CA GLN A 94 -0.94 2.93 13.18
C GLN A 94 -2.28 3.67 13.04
N ILE A 95 -2.27 4.96 13.40
CA ILE A 95 -3.37 5.90 13.16
C ILE A 95 -2.80 7.10 12.41
N GLY A 96 -3.47 7.52 11.33
CA GLY A 96 -3.04 8.69 10.57
C GLY A 96 -3.94 8.97 9.38
N SER A 97 -3.63 10.02 8.64
CA SER A 97 -4.27 10.29 7.35
C SER A 97 -3.89 9.20 6.32
N PRO A 98 -4.70 9.01 5.28
CA PRO A 98 -4.39 8.05 4.21
C PRO A 98 -2.96 8.20 3.66
N LEU A 99 -2.53 9.44 3.39
CA LEU A 99 -1.20 9.70 2.84
C LEU A 99 -0.08 9.42 3.84
N GLU A 100 -0.27 9.71 5.13
CA GLU A 100 0.71 9.37 6.17
C GLU A 100 0.94 7.87 6.25
N LEU A 101 -0.12 7.07 6.26
CA LEU A 101 0.02 5.61 6.29
C LEU A 101 0.72 5.07 5.04
N TYR A 102 0.50 5.69 3.89
CA TYR A 102 1.11 5.30 2.62
C TYR A 102 2.58 5.70 2.53
N GLU A 103 2.90 6.95 2.85
CA GLU A 103 4.25 7.51 2.71
C GLU A 103 5.13 7.24 3.92
N GLU A 104 4.54 7.12 5.11
CA GLU A 104 5.25 7.00 6.38
C GLU A 104 4.76 5.83 7.25
N PRO A 105 4.73 4.58 6.73
CA PRO A 105 4.30 3.44 7.52
C PRO A 105 5.23 3.22 8.71
N GLU A 106 4.66 3.05 9.90
CA GLU A 106 5.43 2.87 11.15
C GLU A 106 6.01 1.47 11.30
N ASN A 107 5.45 0.50 10.57
CA ASN A 107 5.95 -0.88 10.60
C ASN A 107 5.70 -1.62 9.27
N LEU A 108 6.27 -2.82 9.19
CA LEU A 108 6.15 -3.69 8.00
C LEU A 108 4.71 -4.13 7.73
N PHE A 109 3.88 -4.27 8.77
CA PHE A 109 2.49 -4.65 8.59
C PHE A 109 1.74 -3.56 7.82
N VAL A 110 1.80 -2.31 8.29
CA VAL A 110 1.17 -1.16 7.62
C VAL A 110 1.75 -0.95 6.23
N ALA A 111 3.08 -1.05 6.07
CA ALA A 111 3.77 -0.90 4.79
C ALA A 111 3.27 -1.87 3.71
N LYS A 112 2.99 -3.13 4.12
CA LYS A 112 2.48 -4.19 3.23
C LYS A 112 0.96 -4.14 3.07
N PHE A 113 0.25 -3.69 4.10
CA PHE A 113 -1.20 -3.63 4.09
C PHE A 113 -1.72 -2.45 3.24
N ILE A 114 -1.09 -1.28 3.33
CA ILE A 114 -1.48 -0.08 2.60
C ILE A 114 -0.73 0.01 1.27
N GLY A 115 -1.48 0.04 0.16
CA GLY A 115 -0.98 0.15 -1.21
C GLY A 115 -1.19 -1.11 -2.05
N SER A 116 -1.55 -0.92 -3.32
CA SER A 116 -1.78 -1.99 -4.29
C SER A 116 -1.03 -1.69 -5.59
N PRO A 117 -0.02 -2.50 -5.93
CA PRO A 117 0.52 -3.62 -5.18
C PRO A 117 1.17 -3.22 -3.85
N ALA A 118 1.35 -4.20 -2.95
CA ALA A 118 2.01 -4.00 -1.67
C ALA A 118 3.46 -3.50 -1.81
N MET A 119 3.99 -2.87 -0.77
CA MET A 119 5.40 -2.45 -0.72
C MET A 119 6.33 -3.65 -0.92
N ASN A 120 7.33 -3.51 -1.78
CA ASN A 120 8.44 -4.44 -1.85
C ASN A 120 9.24 -4.37 -0.55
N VAL A 121 9.58 -5.51 0.01
CA VAL A 121 10.41 -5.60 1.22
C VAL A 121 11.52 -6.61 0.97
N ILE A 122 12.76 -6.16 1.08
CA ILE A 122 13.95 -6.97 0.83
C ILE A 122 14.82 -6.97 2.09
N PRO A 123 15.17 -8.13 2.65
CA PRO A 123 16.13 -8.20 3.74
C PRO A 123 17.53 -7.77 3.25
N ILE A 124 18.17 -6.92 4.01
CA ILE A 124 19.53 -6.43 3.78
C ILE A 124 20.39 -6.59 5.03
N GLU A 125 21.70 -6.66 4.85
CA GLU A 125 22.68 -6.57 5.93
C GLU A 125 23.44 -5.23 5.79
N ILE A 126 23.64 -4.50 6.86
CA ILE A 126 24.42 -3.27 6.82
C ILE A 126 25.91 -3.59 6.62
N PHE A 127 26.39 -3.36 5.40
CA PHE A 127 27.75 -3.66 5.00
C PHE A 127 28.72 -2.54 5.37
N ASN A 128 28.32 -1.29 5.15
CA ASN A 128 29.12 -0.11 5.46
C ASN A 128 28.24 0.95 6.14
N THR A 129 28.82 1.75 7.00
CA THR A 129 28.15 2.74 7.84
C THR A 129 28.68 4.16 7.57
N GLY A 130 27.99 5.18 8.06
CA GLY A 130 28.37 6.58 7.90
C GLY A 130 27.48 7.33 6.89
N VAL A 131 28.02 8.37 6.26
CA VAL A 131 27.26 9.27 5.35
C VAL A 131 26.74 8.53 4.11
N ASN A 132 27.52 7.56 3.63
CA ASN A 132 27.18 6.69 2.50
C ASN A 132 27.04 5.25 3.01
N SER A 133 26.05 5.02 3.83
CA SER A 133 25.76 3.66 4.33
C SER A 133 25.39 2.75 3.18
N VAL A 134 25.79 1.50 3.25
CA VAL A 134 25.58 0.51 2.20
C VAL A 134 24.88 -0.71 2.77
N GLY A 135 23.75 -1.06 2.20
CA GLY A 135 23.03 -2.32 2.45
C GLY A 135 23.47 -3.38 1.44
N LYS A 136 23.73 -4.59 1.92
CA LYS A 136 24.04 -5.77 1.13
C LYS A 136 22.78 -6.61 0.99
N ILE A 137 22.29 -6.77 -0.23
CA ILE A 137 21.15 -7.65 -0.56
C ILE A 137 21.67 -9.07 -0.79
N SER A 138 22.80 -9.19 -1.50
CA SER A 138 23.50 -10.45 -1.75
C SER A 138 25.01 -10.20 -1.83
N GLU A 139 25.82 -11.26 -2.01
CA GLU A 139 27.26 -11.09 -2.16
C GLU A 139 27.65 -10.16 -3.33
N LYS A 140 26.80 -10.14 -4.38
CA LYS A 140 27.05 -9.35 -5.60
C LYS A 140 26.28 -8.04 -5.65
N ILE A 141 25.23 -7.87 -4.84
CA ILE A 141 24.32 -6.73 -4.93
C ILE A 141 24.39 -5.91 -3.64
N LYS A 142 24.85 -4.69 -3.80
CA LYS A 142 24.95 -3.67 -2.73
C LYS A 142 24.22 -2.42 -3.18
N ILE A 143 23.52 -1.77 -2.25
CA ILE A 143 22.76 -0.55 -2.52
C ILE A 143 23.15 0.53 -1.50
N THR A 144 23.31 1.76 -1.98
CA THR A 144 23.55 2.91 -1.11
C THR A 144 22.26 3.29 -0.40
N LEU A 145 22.31 3.40 0.91
CA LEU A 145 21.19 3.77 1.75
C LEU A 145 21.21 5.26 2.03
N GLU A 146 20.03 5.87 2.07
CA GLU A 146 19.88 7.30 2.35
C GLU A 146 19.93 7.61 3.85
N THR A 147 19.78 6.58 4.68
CA THR A 147 19.84 6.67 6.14
C THR A 147 21.28 6.47 6.61
N LYS A 148 21.71 7.28 7.57
CA LYS A 148 23.00 7.10 8.23
C LYS A 148 22.90 5.98 9.29
N PHE A 149 23.84 5.06 9.23
CA PHE A 149 23.98 4.01 10.23
C PHE A 149 25.21 4.25 11.07
N SER A 150 25.15 3.88 12.36
CA SER A 150 26.28 3.92 13.27
C SER A 150 27.20 2.71 13.09
N SER A 151 28.41 2.79 13.59
CA SER A 151 29.36 1.66 13.53
C SER A 151 28.83 0.40 14.24
N SER A 152 27.94 0.55 15.23
CA SER A 152 27.29 -0.55 15.94
C SER A 152 26.24 -1.29 15.08
N ASP A 153 25.78 -0.69 14.00
CA ASP A 153 24.77 -1.30 13.11
C ASP A 153 25.43 -2.17 12.02
N LYS A 154 26.74 -2.13 11.88
CA LYS A 154 27.47 -2.94 10.89
C LYS A 154 27.23 -4.44 11.13
N GLY A 155 26.86 -5.15 10.09
CA GLY A 155 26.55 -6.58 10.12
C GLY A 155 25.11 -6.91 10.61
N ARG A 156 24.33 -5.91 11.06
CA ARG A 156 22.93 -6.13 11.46
C ARG A 156 22.02 -6.26 10.26
N GLY A 157 20.97 -7.06 10.45
CA GLY A 157 19.88 -7.22 9.50
C GLY A 157 18.87 -6.07 9.56
N PHE A 158 18.38 -5.68 8.41
CA PHE A 158 17.27 -4.73 8.26
C PHE A 158 16.40 -5.17 7.09
N ASN A 159 15.20 -4.60 7.00
CA ASN A 159 14.32 -4.75 5.85
C ASN A 159 14.29 -3.43 5.08
N LEU A 160 14.67 -3.46 3.80
CA LEU A 160 14.55 -2.34 2.88
C LEU A 160 13.20 -2.39 2.18
N GLY A 161 12.37 -1.38 2.44
CA GLY A 161 11.06 -1.21 1.81
C GLY A 161 11.09 -0.15 0.69
N PHE A 162 10.36 -0.39 -0.38
CA PHE A 162 10.11 0.59 -1.45
C PHE A 162 8.84 0.24 -2.22
N ARG A 163 8.09 1.28 -2.62
CA ARG A 163 6.84 1.07 -3.37
C ARG A 163 7.13 0.61 -4.81
N PRO A 164 6.24 -0.21 -5.40
CA PRO A 164 6.39 -0.69 -6.79
C PRO A 164 6.57 0.42 -7.83
N GLU A 165 5.88 1.55 -7.67
CA GLU A 165 5.97 2.72 -8.56
C GLU A 165 7.25 3.53 -8.39
N ASN A 166 7.99 3.30 -7.30
CA ASN A 166 9.27 3.94 -7.04
C ASN A 166 10.47 3.16 -7.60
N LEU A 167 10.21 2.03 -8.27
CA LEU A 167 11.20 1.34 -9.08
C LEU A 167 11.23 1.90 -10.49
N MET A 168 12.40 2.34 -10.93
CA MET A 168 12.65 2.84 -12.28
C MET A 168 13.58 1.89 -13.03
N LEU A 169 13.40 1.81 -14.35
CA LEU A 169 14.39 1.16 -15.22
C LEU A 169 15.68 1.96 -15.20
N ALA A 170 16.80 1.31 -14.98
CA ALA A 170 18.09 1.93 -14.93
C ALA A 170 19.00 1.38 -16.01
N LYS A 171 19.84 2.25 -16.58
CA LYS A 171 21.10 1.82 -17.19
C LYS A 171 22.03 1.44 -16.04
N THR A 172 22.86 0.41 -16.20
CA THR A 172 23.80 -0.06 -15.16
C THR A 172 24.51 1.11 -14.49
N ASP A 173 24.10 1.42 -13.26
CA ASP A 173 24.65 2.50 -12.45
C ASP A 173 25.02 1.94 -11.06
N LYS A 174 25.86 2.69 -10.33
CA LYS A 174 26.39 2.30 -9.01
C LYS A 174 25.31 1.99 -7.94
N ASN A 175 24.09 2.42 -8.16
CA ASN A 175 22.96 2.24 -7.22
C ASN A 175 21.78 1.48 -7.87
N SER A 176 22.08 0.66 -8.88
CA SER A 176 21.10 -0.21 -9.53
C SER A 176 21.34 -1.67 -9.14
N PHE A 177 20.30 -2.47 -9.24
CA PHE A 177 20.39 -3.92 -9.11
C PHE A 177 19.65 -4.61 -10.25
N THR A 178 20.16 -5.77 -10.66
CA THR A 178 19.55 -6.55 -11.74
C THR A 178 18.64 -7.62 -11.17
N ALA A 179 17.46 -7.75 -11.76
CA ALA A 179 16.51 -8.81 -11.44
C ALA A 179 16.07 -9.54 -12.70
N LYS A 180 15.72 -10.82 -12.56
CA LYS A 180 15.21 -11.67 -13.65
C LYS A 180 13.69 -11.62 -13.65
N VAL A 181 13.10 -11.21 -14.77
CA VAL A 181 11.66 -11.10 -14.95
C VAL A 181 10.99 -12.47 -14.96
N SER A 182 9.99 -12.67 -14.12
CA SER A 182 9.19 -13.89 -14.03
C SER A 182 7.83 -13.75 -14.72
N LEU A 183 7.22 -12.56 -14.68
CA LEU A 183 5.92 -12.26 -15.28
C LEU A 183 5.82 -10.77 -15.60
N VAL A 184 5.06 -10.43 -16.65
CA VAL A 184 4.66 -9.06 -16.98
C VAL A 184 3.16 -9.04 -17.19
N GLU A 185 2.46 -8.21 -16.43
CA GLU A 185 1.03 -7.93 -16.58
C GLU A 185 0.86 -6.54 -17.19
N SER A 186 0.46 -6.48 -18.47
CA SER A 186 0.21 -5.21 -19.15
C SER A 186 -1.24 -4.81 -18.96
N LEU A 187 -1.49 -3.70 -18.26
CA LEU A 187 -2.82 -3.18 -17.93
C LEU A 187 -3.20 -1.94 -18.76
N GLY A 188 -2.43 -1.68 -19.83
CA GLY A 188 -2.65 -0.56 -20.75
C GLY A 188 -1.98 0.72 -20.28
N GLU A 189 -2.46 1.32 -19.21
CA GLU A 189 -1.90 2.53 -18.61
C GLU A 189 -0.53 2.29 -17.96
N TYR A 190 -0.35 1.11 -17.38
CA TYR A 190 0.90 0.68 -16.76
C TYR A 190 1.09 -0.83 -16.91
N ALA A 191 2.30 -1.29 -16.62
CA ALA A 191 2.62 -2.70 -16.50
C ALA A 191 3.15 -3.02 -15.11
N LEU A 192 2.75 -4.18 -14.57
CA LEU A 192 3.36 -4.76 -13.38
C LEU A 192 4.40 -5.79 -13.84
N VAL A 193 5.65 -5.52 -13.48
CA VAL A 193 6.78 -6.40 -13.79
C VAL A 193 7.18 -7.12 -12.52
N TYR A 194 6.92 -8.41 -12.47
CA TYR A 194 7.34 -9.31 -11.39
C TYR A 194 8.72 -9.83 -11.72
N ALA A 195 9.66 -9.67 -10.81
CA ALA A 195 11.03 -10.11 -11.03
C ALA A 195 11.64 -10.66 -9.74
N THR A 196 12.66 -11.51 -9.90
CA THR A 196 13.40 -12.13 -8.79
C THR A 196 14.82 -11.59 -8.77
N ILE A 197 15.31 -11.23 -7.59
CA ILE A 197 16.70 -10.76 -7.38
C ILE A 197 17.60 -11.99 -7.20
N PRO A 198 18.50 -12.30 -8.15
CA PRO A 198 19.32 -13.50 -8.10
C PRO A 198 20.31 -13.48 -6.92
N GLY A 199 20.40 -14.61 -6.20
CA GLY A 199 21.35 -14.79 -5.11
C GLY A 199 21.02 -14.00 -3.84
N SER A 200 19.83 -13.40 -3.75
CA SER A 200 19.29 -12.88 -2.48
C SER A 200 18.85 -14.05 -1.58
N LYS A 201 18.79 -13.83 -0.26
CA LYS A 201 18.24 -14.83 0.66
C LYS A 201 16.79 -15.14 0.21
N SER A 202 16.53 -16.39 -0.21
CA SER A 202 15.23 -16.90 -0.69
C SER A 202 14.67 -16.27 -1.99
N ASP A 203 15.54 -15.98 -2.99
CA ASP A 203 15.10 -15.49 -4.30
C ASP A 203 13.97 -14.44 -4.19
N GLN A 204 14.30 -13.28 -3.60
CA GLN A 204 13.32 -12.24 -3.28
C GLN A 204 12.59 -11.77 -4.52
N ASN A 205 11.28 -11.89 -4.50
CA ASN A 205 10.40 -11.38 -5.53
C ASN A 205 10.12 -9.89 -5.28
N ILE A 206 10.21 -9.11 -6.35
CA ILE A 206 9.87 -7.70 -6.38
C ILE A 206 8.83 -7.43 -7.47
N ILE A 207 8.09 -6.37 -7.30
CA ILE A 207 7.12 -5.87 -8.28
C ILE A 207 7.54 -4.44 -8.65
N ALA A 208 7.71 -4.16 -9.93
CA ALA A 208 7.84 -2.80 -10.44
C ALA A 208 6.56 -2.40 -11.17
N LYS A 209 6.01 -1.22 -10.84
CA LYS A 209 4.88 -0.62 -11.55
C LYS A 209 5.43 0.44 -12.50
N LEU A 210 5.48 0.10 -13.78
CA LEU A 210 6.05 0.93 -14.84
C LEU A 210 4.95 1.55 -15.70
N LEU A 211 5.02 2.84 -15.96
CA LEU A 211 4.06 3.54 -16.83
C LEU A 211 4.14 3.04 -18.27
N GLY A 212 2.99 2.92 -18.90
CA GLY A 212 2.84 2.46 -20.28
C GLY A 212 3.11 0.97 -20.46
N THR A 213 3.59 0.60 -21.64
CA THR A 213 3.88 -0.78 -22.06
C THR A 213 5.38 -0.95 -22.34
N PRO A 214 6.20 -1.18 -21.30
CA PRO A 214 7.63 -1.37 -21.48
C PRO A 214 7.91 -2.62 -22.33
N LYS A 215 8.94 -2.56 -23.19
CA LYS A 215 9.39 -3.71 -23.98
C LYS A 215 10.21 -4.66 -23.09
N ILE A 216 9.52 -5.34 -22.20
CA ILE A 216 10.10 -6.28 -21.24
C ILE A 216 9.30 -7.59 -21.33
N SER A 217 10.00 -8.70 -21.36
CA SER A 217 9.43 -10.03 -21.48
C SER A 217 9.88 -10.95 -20.35
N LYS A 218 9.11 -12.00 -20.09
CA LYS A 218 9.51 -13.06 -19.16
C LYS A 218 10.88 -13.63 -19.53
N GLY A 219 11.76 -13.71 -18.56
CA GLY A 219 13.13 -14.23 -18.71
C GLY A 219 14.18 -13.13 -18.89
N ASP A 220 13.79 -11.91 -19.22
CA ASP A 220 14.72 -10.79 -19.37
C ASP A 220 15.42 -10.47 -18.05
N GLN A 221 16.66 -10.02 -18.17
CA GLN A 221 17.38 -9.41 -17.05
C GLN A 221 17.24 -7.90 -17.14
N VAL A 222 16.61 -7.31 -16.14
CA VAL A 222 16.31 -5.89 -16.10
C VAL A 222 17.01 -5.24 -14.92
N SER A 223 17.68 -4.12 -15.16
CA SER A 223 18.26 -3.31 -14.10
C SER A 223 17.25 -2.30 -13.58
N PHE A 224 17.10 -2.29 -12.27
CA PHE A 224 16.21 -1.38 -11.55
C PHE A 224 17.01 -0.47 -10.62
N GLN A 225 16.47 0.72 -10.42
CA GLN A 225 16.95 1.69 -9.43
C GLN A 225 15.75 2.15 -8.59
N ILE A 226 15.95 2.26 -7.27
CA ILE A 226 14.96 2.85 -6.37
C ILE A 226 15.07 4.36 -6.48
N GLN A 227 13.95 5.04 -6.65
CA GLN A 227 13.87 6.50 -6.69
C GLN A 227 14.40 7.10 -5.39
N LYS A 228 15.22 8.16 -5.52
CA LYS A 228 15.80 8.87 -4.38
C LYS A 228 14.69 9.42 -3.45
N GLY A 229 14.89 9.30 -2.14
CA GLY A 229 13.91 9.73 -1.12
C GLY A 229 12.73 8.77 -0.92
N LYS A 230 12.74 7.59 -1.57
CA LYS A 230 11.62 6.64 -1.53
C LYS A 230 12.00 5.27 -0.93
N MET A 231 13.10 5.24 -0.17
CA MET A 231 13.52 4.07 0.59
C MET A 231 12.96 4.13 2.01
N HIS A 232 12.41 3.03 2.47
CA HIS A 232 12.00 2.84 3.84
C HIS A 232 12.89 1.78 4.48
N LEU A 233 13.22 1.95 5.74
CA LEU A 233 13.99 0.96 6.49
C LEU A 233 13.21 0.51 7.71
N PHE A 234 13.21 -0.80 7.92
CA PHE A 234 12.61 -1.42 9.08
C PHE A 234 13.64 -2.31 9.77
N ASP A 235 13.61 -2.35 11.08
CA ASP A 235 14.48 -3.24 11.85
C ASP A 235 14.02 -4.71 11.75
N GLU A 236 14.70 -5.59 12.47
CA GLU A 236 14.37 -7.03 12.49
C GLU A 236 13.00 -7.32 13.12
N GLU A 237 12.50 -6.43 13.97
CA GLU A 237 11.17 -6.50 14.58
C GLU A 237 10.08 -5.92 13.66
N GLY A 238 10.48 -5.37 12.49
CA GLY A 238 9.56 -4.78 11.51
C GLY A 238 9.17 -3.34 11.83
N ARG A 239 9.79 -2.67 12.80
CA ARG A 239 9.52 -1.27 13.14
C ARG A 239 10.32 -0.34 12.25
N ARG A 240 9.74 0.79 11.90
CA ARG A 240 10.41 1.81 11.07
C ARG A 240 11.68 2.32 11.73
N TYR A 241 12.73 2.43 10.94
CA TYR A 241 14.03 2.92 11.37
C TYR A 241 14.35 4.25 10.68
N ILE A 242 14.42 5.35 11.45
CA ILE A 242 14.70 6.69 10.95
C ILE A 242 15.92 7.27 11.68
N ASN A 243 16.92 7.73 10.90
CA ASN A 243 18.09 8.48 11.41
C ASN A 243 18.76 7.87 12.65
N GLY A 244 18.92 6.56 12.68
CA GLY A 244 19.57 5.89 13.80
C GLY A 244 18.69 5.72 15.06
N LYS A 245 17.40 6.00 14.98
CA LYS A 245 16.45 5.83 16.09
C LYS A 245 15.33 4.86 15.67
N LYS A 246 14.98 3.94 16.59
CA LYS A 246 13.71 3.21 16.53
C LYS A 246 12.60 4.19 16.87
N GLN A 247 11.53 4.22 16.11
CA GLN A 247 10.28 4.83 16.58
C GLN A 247 9.62 3.81 17.54
N PHE A 248 9.25 4.31 18.71
CA PHE A 248 8.59 3.52 19.76
C PHE A 248 7.09 3.50 19.53
#